data_a8cd2ab15cc2b0629e92966b94464d55
#
_entry.id   a8cd2ab15cc2b0629e92966b94464d55
#
_cell.length_a   1.000
_cell.length_b   1.000
_cell.length_c   1.000
_cell.angle_alpha   90.00
_cell.angle_beta   90.00
_cell.angle_gamma   90.00
#
_symmetry.space_group_name_H-M   'P 1'
#
loop_
_entity.id
_entity.type
_entity.pdbx_description
1 polymer ?
#
loop_
_entity_poly.entity_id
_entity_poly.type
_entity_poly.pdbx_seq_one_letter_code
_entity_poly.pdbx_strand_id
1 'polypeptide(L)' 'MKLKNLEALVGGGGEITISRIGPIRCAAIACDDDQQLAALVRRRSESLEALLERHDAAIEHVWEHDEFTDEING' A
#
# COMPACT_ATOMS: atom_id res chain seq x y z
N MET A 1 11.83 7.51 9.25
CA MET A 1 10.57 7.04 8.65
C MET A 1 9.90 6.04 9.58
N LYS A 2 8.68 6.29 9.95
CA LYS A 2 7.90 5.37 10.78
C LYS A 2 6.75 4.78 9.97
N LEU A 3 6.70 3.46 9.88
CA LEU A 3 5.71 2.75 9.09
C LEU A 3 4.95 1.76 9.99
N LYS A 4 4.33 2.30 11.04
CA LYS A 4 3.67 1.48 12.06
C LYS A 4 2.57 0.58 11.53
N ASN A 5 1.83 1.05 10.53
CA ASN A 5 0.73 0.27 9.95
C ASN A 5 1.26 -0.83 9.02
N LEU A 6 2.31 -0.54 8.24
CA LEU A 6 2.96 -1.57 7.44
C LEU A 6 3.56 -2.64 8.33
N GLU A 7 4.22 -2.23 9.42
CA GLU A 7 4.79 -3.17 10.36
C GLU A 7 3.72 -4.05 11.00
N ALA A 8 2.61 -3.44 11.39
CA ALA A 8 1.51 -4.20 12.00
C ALA A 8 0.90 -5.20 11.02
N LEU A 9 0.75 -4.79 9.76
CA LEU A 9 0.20 -5.68 8.74
C LEU A 9 1.11 -6.88 8.50
N VAL A 10 2.39 -6.64 8.25
CA VAL A 10 3.34 -7.72 7.99
C VAL A 10 3.52 -8.60 9.22
N GLY A 11 3.58 -8.01 10.41
CA GLY A 11 3.68 -8.76 11.65
C GLY A 11 2.46 -9.62 11.94
N GLY A 12 1.31 -9.26 11.40
CA GLY A 12 0.08 -10.02 11.55
C GLY A 12 -0.15 -11.06 10.45
N GLY A 13 0.81 -11.27 9.58
CA GLY A 13 0.69 -12.27 8.51
C GLY A 13 0.27 -11.73 7.16
N GLY A 14 0.10 -10.41 7.05
CA GLY A 14 -0.20 -9.79 5.76
C GLY A 14 1.06 -9.63 4.91
N GLU A 15 0.89 -9.08 3.73
CA GLU A 15 2.05 -8.88 2.85
C GLU A 15 2.00 -7.55 2.10
N ILE A 16 3.18 -7.07 1.78
CA ILE A 16 3.39 -5.86 1.01
C ILE A 16 4.19 -6.25 -0.23
N THR A 17 3.71 -5.84 -1.40
CA THR A 17 4.43 -6.11 -2.64
C THR A 17 4.69 -4.79 -3.34
N ILE A 18 5.94 -4.56 -3.73
CA ILE A 18 6.31 -3.40 -4.53
C ILE A 18 6.92 -3.94 -5.81
N SER A 19 6.27 -3.71 -6.93
CA SER A 19 6.68 -4.31 -8.19
C SER A 19 6.13 -3.57 -9.39
N ARG A 20 6.57 -4.01 -10.56
CA ARG A 20 6.00 -3.57 -11.82
C ARG A 20 4.76 -4.43 -12.09
N ILE A 21 3.69 -3.79 -12.53
CA ILE A 21 2.45 -4.49 -12.91
C ILE A 21 2.01 -3.99 -14.29
N GLY A 22 2.22 -4.82 -15.31
CA GLY A 22 1.88 -4.44 -16.70
C GLY A 22 2.59 -3.15 -17.10
N PRO A 23 1.85 -2.13 -17.57
CA PRO A 23 2.46 -0.85 -17.96
C PRO A 23 2.83 0.03 -16.77
N ILE A 24 2.41 -0.33 -15.56
CA ILE A 24 2.70 0.43 -14.35
C ILE A 24 4.10 0.10 -13.88
N ARG A 25 4.97 1.10 -13.84
CA ARG A 25 6.39 0.90 -13.50
C ARG A 25 6.64 0.52 -12.06
N CYS A 26 5.84 1.04 -11.15
CA CYS A 26 6.01 0.76 -9.75
C CYS A 26 4.69 0.91 -9.03
N ALA A 27 4.25 -0.16 -8.39
CA ALA A 27 3.02 -0.17 -7.61
C ALA A 27 3.31 -0.80 -6.25
N ALA A 28 2.62 -0.32 -5.22
CA ALA A 28 2.72 -0.87 -3.87
C ALA A 28 1.36 -1.44 -3.50
N ILE A 29 1.32 -2.73 -3.23
CA ILE A 29 0.08 -3.44 -2.92
C ILE A 29 0.18 -4.06 -1.53
N ALA A 30 -0.81 -3.78 -0.69
CA ALA A 30 -0.91 -4.36 0.64
C ALA A 30 -2.12 -5.28 0.70
N CYS A 31 -1.92 -6.48 1.22
CA CYS A 31 -2.96 -7.49 1.35
C CYS A 31 -2.91 -8.15 2.72
N ASP A 32 -4.08 -8.49 3.25
CA ASP A 32 -4.15 -9.42 4.38
C ASP A 32 -4.66 -10.76 3.85
N ASP A 33 -5.04 -11.69 4.74
CA ASP A 33 -5.47 -13.03 4.34
C ASP A 33 -6.74 -13.02 3.49
N ASP A 34 -7.57 -12.01 3.65
CA ASP A 34 -8.90 -11.99 3.06
C ASP A 34 -9.04 -11.01 1.89
N GLN A 35 -8.23 -9.96 1.86
CA GLN A 35 -8.49 -8.89 0.90
C GLN A 35 -7.29 -7.99 0.64
N GLN A 36 -7.36 -7.29 -0.47
CA GLN A 36 -6.43 -6.23 -0.81
C GLN A 36 -6.83 -4.98 -0.03
N LEU A 37 -5.89 -4.39 0.68
CA LEU A 37 -6.15 -3.21 1.51
C LEU A 37 -5.85 -1.90 0.81
N ALA A 38 -4.75 -1.85 0.07
CA ALA A 38 -4.36 -0.64 -0.61
C ALA A 38 -3.49 -0.97 -1.81
N ALA A 39 -3.80 -0.37 -2.94
CA ALA A 39 -3.01 -0.51 -4.16
C ALA A 39 -2.68 0.88 -4.66
N LEU A 40 -1.42 1.28 -4.54
CA LEU A 40 -0.97 2.61 -4.90
C LEU A 40 0.00 2.57 -6.07
N VAL A 41 -0.07 3.58 -6.92
CA VAL A 41 0.87 3.74 -8.02
C VAL A 41 1.87 4.84 -7.63
N ARG A 42 3.16 4.54 -7.76
CA ARG A 42 4.20 5.51 -7.47
C ARG A 42 4.06 6.70 -8.43
N ARG A 43 4.02 7.89 -7.88
CA ARG A 43 3.91 9.11 -8.66
C ARG A 43 5.24 9.48 -9.29
N ARG A 44 5.19 10.27 -10.36
CA ARG A 44 6.35 10.60 -11.17
C ARG A 44 7.56 11.12 -10.38
N SER A 45 7.33 12.01 -9.44
CA SER A 45 8.41 12.61 -8.65
C SER A 45 8.48 12.06 -7.23
N GLU A 46 7.74 10.98 -6.96
CA GLU A 46 7.66 10.43 -5.61
C GLU A 46 8.84 9.53 -5.31
N SER A 47 9.52 9.75 -4.18
CA SER A 47 10.55 8.85 -3.72
C SER A 47 9.91 7.55 -3.23
N LEU A 48 10.70 6.48 -3.14
CA LEU A 48 10.20 5.23 -2.58
C LEU A 48 9.76 5.41 -1.13
N GLU A 49 10.51 6.20 -0.37
CA GLU A 49 10.15 6.50 1.02
C GLU A 49 8.79 7.18 1.10
N ALA A 50 8.54 8.17 0.25
CA ALA A 50 7.27 8.88 0.22
C ALA A 50 6.12 7.95 -0.17
N LEU A 51 6.36 7.04 -1.11
CA LEU A 51 5.37 6.03 -1.50
C LEU A 51 5.03 5.13 -0.31
N LEU A 52 6.04 4.67 0.42
CA LEU A 52 5.83 3.81 1.59
C LEU A 52 5.05 4.53 2.69
N GLU A 53 5.35 5.80 2.93
CA GLU A 53 4.62 6.58 3.92
C GLU A 53 3.16 6.78 3.50
N ARG A 54 2.93 7.03 2.25
CA ARG A 54 1.58 7.17 1.70
C ARG A 54 0.82 5.84 1.77
N HIS A 55 1.52 4.72 1.53
CA HIS A 55 0.96 3.37 1.62
C HIS A 55 0.57 3.03 3.06
N ASP A 56 1.44 3.41 4.01
CA ASP A 56 1.17 3.23 5.44
C ASP A 56 -0.10 3.98 5.86
N ALA A 57 -0.26 5.21 5.39
CA ALA A 57 -1.44 6.01 5.68
C ALA A 57 -2.71 5.39 5.06
N ALA A 58 -2.59 4.81 3.87
CA ALA A 58 -3.71 4.16 3.20
C ALA A 58 -4.18 2.91 3.97
N ILE A 59 -3.26 2.18 4.57
CA ILE A 59 -3.59 1.02 5.40
C ILE A 59 -4.33 1.47 6.66
N GLU A 60 -3.84 2.53 7.31
CA GLU A 60 -4.53 3.09 8.46
C GLU A 60 -5.95 3.51 8.10
N HIS A 61 -6.10 4.14 6.94
CA HIS A 61 -7.38 4.60 6.45
C HIS A 61 -8.39 3.44 6.29
N VAL A 62 -7.95 2.32 5.68
CA VAL A 62 -8.86 1.18 5.49
C VAL A 62 -9.25 0.54 6.82
N TRP A 63 -8.33 0.50 7.79
CA TRP A 63 -8.63 -0.05 9.10
C TRP A 63 -9.57 0.84 9.92
N GLU A 64 -9.48 2.15 9.75
CA GLU A 64 -10.32 3.09 10.49
C GLU A 64 -11.67 3.34 9.83
N HIS A 65 -11.72 3.35 8.50
CA HIS A 65 -12.90 3.76 7.76
C HIS A 65 -13.49 2.68 6.85
N ASP A 66 -12.83 1.55 6.74
CA ASP A 66 -13.23 0.44 5.87
C ASP A 66 -13.37 0.88 4.40
N GLU A 67 -12.49 1.79 3.99
CA GLU A 67 -12.46 2.31 2.63
C GLU A 67 -11.13 1.99 1.97
N PHE A 68 -11.17 1.24 0.88
CA PHE A 68 -9.98 0.85 0.14
C PHE A 68 -9.46 1.98 -0.72
N THR A 69 -8.13 2.01 -0.91
CA THR A 69 -7.51 2.89 -1.87
C THR A 69 -6.98 2.02 -3.01
N ASP A 70 -7.49 2.23 -4.21
CA ASP A 70 -7.07 1.46 -5.38
C ASP A 70 -6.79 2.40 -6.54
N GLU A 71 -5.51 2.72 -6.73
CA GLU A 71 -5.08 3.60 -7.81
C GLU A 71 -4.82 2.84 -9.12
N ILE A 72 -4.86 1.52 -9.07
CA ILE A 72 -4.62 0.70 -10.25
C ILE A 72 -5.88 0.54 -11.10
N ASN A 73 -6.98 0.22 -10.45
CA ASN A 73 -8.25 -0.03 -11.13
C ASN A 73 -9.29 1.09 -10.92
N GLY A 74 -9.03 1.93 -10.02
CA GLY A 74 -9.96 3.00 -9.68
C GLY A 74 -9.42 4.35 -10.01
#